data_3a744b317ebbbaaf9066462fb016163b
#
_entry.id   3a744b317ebbbaaf9066462fb016163b
#
_cell.length_a   1.000
_cell.length_b   1.000
_cell.length_c   1.000
_cell.angle_alpha   90.00
_cell.angle_beta   90.00
_cell.angle_gamma   90.00
#
_symmetry.space_group_name_H-M   'P 1'
#
loop_
_entity.id
_entity.type
_entity.pdbx_description
1 polymer ?
#
loop_
_entity_poly.entity_id
_entity_poly.type
_entity_poly.pdbx_seq_one_letter_code
_entity_poly.pdbx_strand_id
1 'polypeptide(L)'
;MKNKTKIFLEDTGASIPVVCGPMYPGSNPELIAAVSEAGGFGVVQPVALTSLYGHDFREGLQLIKKLTDKPFGVNFTIFGGANQKYHDQMKEWMDISIEEGVKFFLTSLGKPNEIVKVAKQNGIKVYHDVPNKKVALAMVDCGVDGLNCINWRAGGQTGIQSAEKFIEELKDIKIPLICAGGIGDKNDYKKVIDMGYAGVQLGTRFLASKECIVTDSYKKAIVESEEKDIVWTNKIAGNNSSVIKTNDIMKGGLRTGPIINFMLRRPKLKKYARMYLMNKGIKNYSKTAFDDSVKFWQAGKGVNGIKSIESCSDILKDYKI
;
A
#
# COMPACT_ATOMS: atom_id res chain seq x y z
N MET A 1 5.20 -23.50 -5.57
CA MET A 1 5.78 -22.21 -5.15
C MET A 1 6.43 -21.45 -6.30
N LYS A 2 7.49 -21.95 -6.92
CA LYS A 2 8.16 -21.30 -8.07
C LYS A 2 7.22 -20.85 -9.21
N ASN A 3 6.11 -21.56 -9.44
CA ASN A 3 5.14 -21.20 -10.48
C ASN A 3 4.38 -19.90 -10.16
N LYS A 4 3.93 -19.69 -8.91
CA LYS A 4 3.18 -18.46 -8.52
C LYS A 4 4.06 -17.21 -8.55
N THR A 5 5.33 -17.30 -8.16
CA THR A 5 6.31 -16.22 -8.29
C THR A 5 6.53 -15.87 -9.77
N LYS A 6 6.67 -16.89 -10.62
CA LYS A 6 6.79 -16.68 -12.07
C LYS A 6 5.58 -15.95 -12.63
N ILE A 7 4.35 -16.39 -12.29
CA ILE A 7 3.11 -15.71 -12.71
C ILE A 7 3.12 -14.24 -12.26
N PHE A 8 3.48 -13.98 -10.99
CA PHE A 8 3.55 -12.61 -10.48
C PHE A 8 4.54 -11.74 -11.25
N LEU A 9 5.73 -12.26 -11.56
CA LEU A 9 6.74 -11.54 -12.34
C LEU A 9 6.27 -11.31 -13.80
N GLU A 10 5.57 -12.27 -14.40
CA GLU A 10 4.94 -12.11 -15.72
C GLU A 10 3.80 -11.08 -15.69
N ASP A 11 2.96 -11.08 -14.65
CA ASP A 11 1.86 -10.13 -14.50
C ASP A 11 2.32 -8.69 -14.30
N THR A 12 3.45 -8.49 -13.62
CA THR A 12 4.01 -7.16 -13.30
C THR A 12 5.08 -6.69 -14.28
N GLY A 13 5.77 -7.62 -14.95
CA GLY A 13 6.98 -7.33 -15.71
C GLY A 13 8.21 -6.99 -14.85
N ALA A 14 8.12 -7.14 -13.53
CA ALA A 14 9.25 -6.96 -12.62
C ALA A 14 10.25 -8.11 -12.72
N SER A 15 11.51 -7.88 -12.35
CA SER A 15 12.55 -8.90 -12.25
C SER A 15 12.78 -9.41 -10.83
N ILE A 16 12.32 -8.65 -9.84
CA ILE A 16 12.40 -8.97 -8.40
C ILE A 16 10.96 -8.96 -7.85
N PRO A 17 10.50 -10.00 -7.12
CA PRO A 17 9.12 -10.09 -6.68
C PRO A 17 8.84 -9.20 -5.46
N VAL A 18 9.12 -7.91 -5.61
CA VAL A 18 8.95 -6.86 -4.59
C VAL A 18 8.13 -5.73 -5.15
N VAL A 19 7.02 -5.42 -4.48
CA VAL A 19 6.16 -4.27 -4.77
C VAL A 19 6.49 -3.13 -3.82
N CYS A 20 6.72 -1.93 -4.33
CA CYS A 20 6.56 -0.70 -3.56
C CYS A 20 5.07 -0.38 -3.49
N GLY A 21 4.47 -0.63 -2.33
CA GLY A 21 3.04 -0.43 -2.13
C GLY A 21 2.62 1.04 -2.30
N PRO A 22 1.36 1.28 -2.69
CA PRO A 22 0.83 2.64 -2.79
C PRO A 22 0.72 3.27 -1.40
N MET A 23 1.43 4.37 -1.20
CA MET A 23 1.54 5.06 0.09
C MET A 23 1.07 6.51 -0.02
N TYR A 24 0.35 6.95 0.98
CA TYR A 24 0.10 8.35 1.22
C TYR A 24 0.74 8.73 2.55
N PRO A 25 1.79 9.55 2.55
CA PRO A 25 2.24 10.48 1.50
C PRO A 25 3.36 9.96 0.58
N GLY A 26 3.90 8.76 0.73
CA GLY A 26 5.21 8.35 0.21
C GLY A 26 5.31 7.95 -1.28
N SER A 27 4.25 8.01 -2.10
CA SER A 27 4.31 7.57 -3.51
C SER A 27 4.58 8.72 -4.48
N ASN A 28 5.75 9.36 -4.37
CA ASN A 28 6.20 10.35 -5.34
C ASN A 28 6.72 9.71 -6.65
N PRO A 29 6.70 10.41 -7.78
CA PRO A 29 7.11 9.88 -9.07
C PRO A 29 8.52 9.27 -9.08
N GLU A 30 9.48 9.94 -8.44
CA GLU A 30 10.89 9.51 -8.38
C GLU A 30 11.03 8.17 -7.63
N LEU A 31 10.29 7.98 -6.54
CA LEU A 31 10.28 6.71 -5.81
C LEU A 31 9.73 5.57 -6.68
N ILE A 32 8.59 5.80 -7.34
CA ILE A 32 7.96 4.80 -8.20
C ILE A 32 8.90 4.39 -9.33
N ALA A 33 9.49 5.36 -10.00
CA ALA A 33 10.45 5.14 -11.08
C ALA A 33 11.71 4.39 -10.59
N ALA A 34 12.30 4.83 -9.48
CA ALA A 34 13.52 4.23 -8.93
C ALA A 34 13.32 2.77 -8.51
N VAL A 35 12.18 2.43 -7.93
CA VAL A 35 11.85 1.03 -7.59
C VAL A 35 11.70 0.18 -8.84
N SER A 36 10.98 0.67 -9.86
CA SER A 36 10.80 -0.05 -11.12
C SER A 36 12.13 -0.21 -11.86
N GLU A 37 12.96 0.81 -11.93
CA GLU A 37 14.28 0.78 -12.56
C GLU A 37 15.22 -0.21 -11.86
N ALA A 38 15.14 -0.33 -10.54
CA ALA A 38 15.93 -1.28 -9.76
C ALA A 38 15.43 -2.74 -9.86
N GLY A 39 14.38 -2.99 -10.65
CA GLY A 39 13.84 -4.32 -10.93
C GLY A 39 12.68 -4.75 -10.04
N GLY A 40 12.25 -3.93 -9.08
CA GLY A 40 11.01 -4.10 -8.35
C GLY A 40 9.78 -3.62 -9.13
N PHE A 41 8.67 -3.40 -8.46
CA PHE A 41 7.43 -2.92 -9.05
C PHE A 41 6.84 -1.76 -8.26
N GLY A 42 6.94 -0.55 -8.81
CA GLY A 42 6.35 0.64 -8.22
C GLY A 42 4.84 0.72 -8.45
N VAL A 43 4.06 1.14 -7.45
CA VAL A 43 2.61 1.35 -7.59
C VAL A 43 2.24 2.78 -7.23
N VAL A 44 1.69 3.49 -8.20
CA VAL A 44 1.24 4.88 -8.07
C VAL A 44 0.01 4.95 -7.16
N GLN A 45 0.01 5.91 -6.23
CA GLN A 45 -1.18 6.28 -5.46
C GLN A 45 -1.76 7.58 -6.06
N PRO A 46 -2.88 7.52 -6.81
CA PRO A 46 -3.42 8.67 -7.54
C PRO A 46 -3.70 9.89 -6.67
N VAL A 47 -4.23 9.68 -5.45
CA VAL A 47 -4.50 10.79 -4.52
C VAL A 47 -3.21 11.47 -4.05
N ALA A 48 -2.12 10.71 -3.87
CA ALA A 48 -0.82 11.30 -3.56
C ALA A 48 -0.29 12.10 -4.75
N LEU A 49 -0.30 11.49 -5.94
CA LEU A 49 0.19 12.12 -7.16
C LEU A 49 -0.51 13.44 -7.47
N THR A 50 -1.85 13.48 -7.35
CA THR A 50 -2.66 14.65 -7.69
C THR A 50 -2.82 15.64 -6.53
N SER A 51 -3.37 15.20 -5.40
CA SER A 51 -3.76 16.11 -4.31
C SER A 51 -2.61 16.52 -3.40
N LEU A 52 -1.53 15.71 -3.32
CA LEU A 52 -0.40 15.99 -2.46
C LEU A 52 0.76 16.63 -3.24
N TYR A 53 1.12 16.02 -4.39
CA TYR A 53 2.22 16.50 -5.22
C TYR A 53 1.79 17.50 -6.31
N GLY A 54 0.47 17.71 -6.49
CA GLY A 54 -0.10 18.74 -7.34
C GLY A 54 -0.01 18.49 -8.84
N HIS A 55 0.32 17.27 -9.27
CA HIS A 55 0.35 16.91 -10.69
C HIS A 55 -1.07 16.73 -11.25
N ASP A 56 -1.29 17.10 -12.50
CA ASP A 56 -2.32 16.45 -13.28
C ASP A 56 -2.03 14.95 -13.35
N PHE A 57 -3.06 14.11 -13.34
CA PHE A 57 -2.83 12.67 -13.23
C PHE A 57 -2.09 12.09 -14.44
N ARG A 58 -2.44 12.53 -15.65
CA ARG A 58 -1.77 12.13 -16.90
C ARG A 58 -0.32 12.60 -16.93
N GLU A 59 -0.10 13.87 -16.62
CA GLU A 59 1.25 14.45 -16.58
C GLU A 59 2.13 13.74 -15.55
N GLY A 60 1.58 13.37 -14.39
CA GLY A 60 2.28 12.60 -13.37
C GLY A 60 2.69 11.20 -13.84
N LEU A 61 1.82 10.48 -14.58
CA LEU A 61 2.19 9.20 -15.19
C LEU A 61 3.27 9.37 -16.27
N GLN A 62 3.16 10.42 -17.08
CA GLN A 62 4.16 10.74 -18.11
C GLN A 62 5.50 11.15 -17.49
N LEU A 63 5.49 11.84 -16.34
CA LEU A 63 6.72 12.13 -15.59
C LEU A 63 7.41 10.84 -15.14
N ILE A 64 6.67 9.87 -14.60
CA ILE A 64 7.24 8.57 -14.22
C ILE A 64 7.85 7.87 -15.45
N LYS A 65 7.16 7.88 -16.58
CA LYS A 65 7.65 7.29 -17.84
C LYS A 65 8.90 7.98 -18.42
N LYS A 66 9.12 9.27 -18.10
CA LYS A 66 10.37 9.97 -18.45
C LYS A 66 11.54 9.54 -17.55
N LEU A 67 11.25 9.05 -16.34
CA LEU A 67 12.26 8.62 -15.36
C LEU A 67 12.61 7.15 -15.47
N THR A 68 11.73 6.32 -16.08
CA THR A 68 11.98 4.87 -16.27
C THR A 68 11.18 4.31 -17.43
N ASP A 69 11.79 3.39 -18.18
CA ASP A 69 11.10 2.58 -19.19
C ASP A 69 10.47 1.29 -18.60
N LYS A 70 10.66 1.05 -17.31
CA LYS A 70 10.17 -0.15 -16.65
C LYS A 70 8.67 -0.01 -16.29
N PRO A 71 7.95 -1.16 -16.22
CA PRO A 71 6.53 -1.15 -15.87
C PRO A 71 6.30 -0.71 -14.43
N PHE A 72 5.15 -0.06 -14.23
CA PHE A 72 4.61 0.29 -12.93
C PHE A 72 3.08 0.09 -12.92
N GLY A 73 2.49 0.02 -11.72
CA GLY A 73 1.05 -0.13 -11.54
C GLY A 73 0.39 1.12 -11.01
N VAL A 74 -0.95 1.12 -11.02
CA VAL A 74 -1.78 2.18 -10.42
C VAL A 74 -2.73 1.60 -9.38
N ASN A 75 -2.88 2.27 -8.25
CA ASN A 75 -3.80 1.87 -7.18
C ASN A 75 -5.16 2.54 -7.31
N PHE A 76 -6.23 1.74 -7.17
CA PHE A 76 -7.59 2.24 -7.09
C PHE A 76 -8.23 1.86 -5.75
N THR A 77 -8.49 2.86 -4.91
CA THR A 77 -9.11 2.68 -3.60
C THR A 77 -10.63 2.82 -3.71
N ILE A 78 -11.36 1.73 -3.51
CA ILE A 78 -12.81 1.68 -3.69
C ILE A 78 -13.50 1.99 -2.38
N PHE A 79 -13.92 3.23 -2.19
CA PHE A 79 -14.64 3.64 -0.98
C PHE A 79 -16.13 3.36 -1.09
N GLY A 80 -16.63 2.41 -0.31
CA GLY A 80 -18.07 2.19 -0.17
C GLY A 80 -18.77 3.41 0.47
N GLY A 81 -19.59 4.12 -0.33
CA GLY A 81 -20.29 5.33 0.08
C GLY A 81 -19.56 6.63 -0.22
N ALA A 82 -18.51 6.60 -1.07
CA ALA A 82 -17.99 7.79 -1.72
C ALA A 82 -19.09 8.52 -2.50
N ASN A 83 -18.93 9.84 -2.66
CA ASN A 83 -19.84 10.62 -3.50
C ASN A 83 -19.60 10.33 -5.00
N GLN A 84 -20.54 10.72 -5.85
CA GLN A 84 -20.43 10.51 -7.30
C GLN A 84 -19.15 11.12 -7.88
N LYS A 85 -18.77 12.32 -7.43
CA LYS A 85 -17.55 12.99 -7.88
C LYS A 85 -16.28 12.13 -7.71
N TYR A 86 -16.16 11.39 -6.60
CA TYR A 86 -15.03 10.49 -6.40
C TYR A 86 -15.06 9.28 -7.34
N HIS A 87 -16.26 8.74 -7.59
CA HIS A 87 -16.40 7.63 -8.53
C HIS A 87 -16.07 8.05 -9.96
N ASP A 88 -16.53 9.24 -10.38
CA ASP A 88 -16.22 9.80 -11.70
C ASP A 88 -14.73 10.05 -11.86
N GLN A 89 -14.08 10.62 -10.85
CA GLN A 89 -12.63 10.83 -10.82
C GLN A 89 -11.84 9.51 -10.87
N MET A 90 -12.27 8.50 -10.12
CA MET A 90 -11.61 7.18 -10.17
C MET A 90 -11.74 6.54 -11.55
N LYS A 91 -12.90 6.71 -12.22
CA LYS A 91 -13.11 6.24 -13.59
C LYS A 91 -12.21 6.97 -14.57
N GLU A 92 -12.13 8.29 -14.49
CA GLU A 92 -11.23 9.12 -15.29
C GLU A 92 -9.76 8.68 -15.13
N TRP A 93 -9.28 8.47 -13.89
CA TRP A 93 -7.94 7.96 -13.66
C TRP A 93 -7.71 6.55 -14.24
N MET A 94 -8.73 5.71 -14.23
CA MET A 94 -8.65 4.38 -14.84
C MET A 94 -8.53 4.49 -16.37
N ASP A 95 -9.35 5.33 -17.01
CA ASP A 95 -9.32 5.57 -18.46
C ASP A 95 -7.96 6.15 -18.88
N ILE A 96 -7.44 7.16 -18.16
CA ILE A 96 -6.11 7.72 -18.38
C ILE A 96 -5.01 6.65 -18.21
N SER A 97 -5.12 5.80 -17.18
CA SER A 97 -4.13 4.72 -16.96
C SER A 97 -4.08 3.74 -18.14
N ILE A 98 -5.24 3.42 -18.72
CA ILE A 98 -5.34 2.54 -19.90
C ILE A 98 -4.70 3.21 -21.11
N GLU A 99 -5.03 4.47 -21.38
CA GLU A 99 -4.49 5.27 -22.48
C GLU A 99 -2.98 5.44 -22.37
N GLU A 100 -2.47 5.63 -21.15
CA GLU A 100 -1.04 5.70 -20.86
C GLU A 100 -0.35 4.32 -20.83
N GLY A 101 -1.05 3.24 -21.14
CA GLY A 101 -0.46 1.91 -21.34
C GLY A 101 -0.12 1.18 -20.03
N VAL A 102 -0.68 1.58 -18.89
CA VAL A 102 -0.53 0.85 -17.62
C VAL A 102 -1.16 -0.55 -17.75
N LYS A 103 -0.44 -1.58 -17.31
CA LYS A 103 -0.84 -2.99 -17.44
C LYS A 103 -1.17 -3.69 -16.11
N PHE A 104 -1.12 -2.96 -15.01
CA PHE A 104 -1.38 -3.53 -13.69
C PHE A 104 -2.15 -2.55 -12.79
N PHE A 105 -3.24 -3.04 -12.21
CA PHE A 105 -4.02 -2.31 -11.21
C PHE A 105 -3.96 -3.03 -9.87
N LEU A 106 -3.66 -2.27 -8.81
CA LEU A 106 -3.85 -2.70 -7.44
C LEU A 106 -5.12 -2.08 -6.90
N THR A 107 -6.04 -2.87 -6.37
CA THR A 107 -7.30 -2.36 -5.83
C THR A 107 -7.41 -2.61 -4.33
N SER A 108 -8.14 -1.79 -3.62
CA SER A 108 -8.28 -1.89 -2.17
C SER A 108 -9.68 -1.51 -1.67
N LEU A 109 -10.07 -2.05 -0.51
CA LEU A 109 -11.28 -1.80 0.28
C LEU A 109 -12.58 -2.41 -0.28
N GLY A 110 -13.18 -1.83 -1.32
CA GLY A 110 -14.48 -2.27 -1.89
C GLY A 110 -14.31 -3.43 -2.88
N LYS A 111 -15.42 -3.88 -3.48
CA LYS A 111 -15.39 -4.92 -4.51
C LYS A 111 -14.96 -4.33 -5.87
N PRO A 112 -13.96 -4.91 -6.55
CA PRO A 112 -13.40 -4.36 -7.78
C PRO A 112 -14.09 -4.82 -9.07
N ASN A 113 -15.38 -5.25 -9.03
CA ASN A 113 -16.07 -5.89 -10.16
C ASN A 113 -15.95 -5.09 -11.47
N GLU A 114 -16.23 -3.78 -11.41
CA GLU A 114 -16.18 -2.92 -12.61
C GLU A 114 -14.74 -2.75 -13.10
N ILE A 115 -13.78 -2.57 -12.16
CA ILE A 115 -12.36 -2.45 -12.51
C ILE A 115 -11.84 -3.74 -13.14
N VAL A 116 -12.17 -4.90 -12.56
CA VAL A 116 -11.79 -6.22 -13.12
C VAL A 116 -12.39 -6.41 -14.52
N LYS A 117 -13.66 -6.04 -14.73
CA LYS A 117 -14.31 -6.13 -16.04
C LYS A 117 -13.58 -5.30 -17.10
N VAL A 118 -13.30 -4.02 -16.80
CA VAL A 118 -12.59 -3.12 -17.72
C VAL A 118 -11.14 -3.56 -17.92
N ALA A 119 -10.45 -3.97 -16.86
CA ALA A 119 -9.07 -4.43 -16.93
C ALA A 119 -8.91 -5.66 -17.84
N LYS A 120 -9.81 -6.65 -17.74
CA LYS A 120 -9.80 -7.85 -18.61
C LYS A 120 -9.96 -7.50 -20.09
N GLN A 121 -10.80 -6.53 -20.42
CA GLN A 121 -11.01 -6.07 -21.80
C GLN A 121 -9.76 -5.42 -22.40
N ASN A 122 -8.85 -4.89 -21.54
CA ASN A 122 -7.64 -4.18 -21.92
C ASN A 122 -6.34 -4.97 -21.65
N GLY A 123 -6.45 -6.26 -21.28
CA GLY A 123 -5.29 -7.10 -20.97
C GLY A 123 -4.50 -6.63 -19.75
N ILE A 124 -5.19 -6.01 -18.77
CA ILE A 124 -4.59 -5.45 -17.55
C ILE A 124 -4.81 -6.45 -16.40
N LYS A 125 -3.78 -6.65 -15.60
CA LYS A 125 -3.82 -7.49 -14.39
C LYS A 125 -4.36 -6.73 -13.20
N VAL A 126 -5.18 -7.39 -12.39
CA VAL A 126 -5.77 -6.79 -11.19
C VAL A 126 -5.43 -7.61 -9.96
N TYR A 127 -4.69 -7.00 -9.03
CA TYR A 127 -4.50 -7.56 -7.70
C TYR A 127 -5.33 -6.78 -6.68
N HIS A 128 -5.70 -7.42 -5.56
CA HIS A 128 -6.53 -6.78 -4.53
C HIS A 128 -5.96 -6.95 -3.11
N ASP A 129 -6.02 -5.88 -2.33
CA ASP A 129 -5.65 -5.86 -0.92
C ASP A 129 -6.68 -6.60 -0.07
N VAL A 130 -6.27 -7.67 0.61
CA VAL A 130 -7.16 -8.49 1.43
C VAL A 130 -6.69 -8.54 2.89
N PRO A 131 -7.57 -8.22 3.87
CA PRO A 131 -7.23 -8.23 5.29
C PRO A 131 -7.54 -9.58 5.99
N ASN A 132 -8.22 -10.52 5.32
CA ASN A 132 -8.61 -11.83 5.88
C ASN A 132 -9.12 -12.79 4.79
N LYS A 133 -9.25 -14.09 5.15
CA LYS A 133 -9.72 -15.16 4.25
C LYS A 133 -11.07 -14.87 3.60
N LYS A 134 -12.06 -14.34 4.36
CA LYS A 134 -13.41 -14.07 3.84
C LYS A 134 -13.36 -13.08 2.67
N VAL A 135 -12.58 -12.00 2.81
CA VAL A 135 -12.40 -11.03 1.74
C VAL A 135 -11.60 -11.65 0.59
N ALA A 136 -10.55 -12.41 0.89
CA ALA A 136 -9.74 -13.07 -0.13
C ALA A 136 -10.59 -13.96 -1.06
N LEU A 137 -11.43 -14.84 -0.51
CA LEU A 137 -12.32 -15.69 -1.30
C LEU A 137 -13.30 -14.88 -2.16
N ALA A 138 -13.92 -13.83 -1.58
CA ALA A 138 -14.81 -12.96 -2.33
C ALA A 138 -14.09 -12.22 -3.49
N MET A 139 -12.80 -11.91 -3.36
CA MET A 139 -12.02 -11.28 -4.44
C MET A 139 -11.62 -12.29 -5.52
N VAL A 140 -11.32 -13.52 -5.15
CA VAL A 140 -11.15 -14.62 -6.12
C VAL A 140 -12.43 -14.80 -6.95
N ASP A 141 -13.60 -14.80 -6.30
CA ASP A 141 -14.90 -14.88 -6.98
C ASP A 141 -15.15 -13.67 -7.91
N CYS A 142 -14.63 -12.49 -7.58
CA CYS A 142 -14.65 -11.31 -8.45
C CYS A 142 -13.74 -11.45 -9.68
N GLY A 143 -12.84 -12.45 -9.68
CA GLY A 143 -11.94 -12.75 -10.79
C GLY A 143 -10.70 -11.89 -10.85
N VAL A 144 -10.15 -11.47 -9.71
CA VAL A 144 -8.83 -10.81 -9.62
C VAL A 144 -7.71 -11.80 -9.99
N ASP A 145 -6.59 -11.30 -10.50
CA ASP A 145 -5.44 -12.10 -10.93
C ASP A 145 -4.50 -12.46 -9.78
N GLY A 146 -4.54 -11.71 -8.66
CA GLY A 146 -3.74 -11.99 -7.47
C GLY A 146 -4.27 -11.29 -6.22
N LEU A 147 -3.73 -11.68 -5.07
CA LEU A 147 -4.12 -11.14 -3.76
C LEU A 147 -2.91 -10.56 -3.04
N ASN A 148 -3.06 -9.36 -2.50
CA ASN A 148 -2.10 -8.74 -1.60
C ASN A 148 -2.58 -8.90 -0.15
N CYS A 149 -1.96 -9.83 0.58
CA CYS A 149 -2.36 -10.26 1.92
C CYS A 149 -1.83 -9.30 2.97
N ILE A 150 -2.66 -8.33 3.39
CA ILE A 150 -2.30 -7.35 4.41
C ILE A 150 -2.34 -8.02 5.79
N ASN A 151 -1.20 -8.30 6.38
CA ASN A 151 -1.11 -8.91 7.69
C ASN A 151 -1.07 -7.89 8.83
N TRP A 152 -1.10 -8.34 10.10
CA TRP A 152 -1.15 -7.47 11.28
C TRP A 152 0.13 -6.67 11.54
N ARG A 153 1.24 -6.98 10.84
CA ARG A 153 2.52 -6.27 10.92
C ARG A 153 2.66 -5.15 9.88
N ALA A 154 1.64 -4.96 9.02
CA ALA A 154 1.68 -3.93 7.98
C ALA A 154 1.67 -2.51 8.56
N GLY A 155 2.31 -1.57 7.86
CA GLY A 155 2.23 -0.13 8.12
C GLY A 155 0.94 0.46 7.55
N GLY A 156 0.50 1.59 8.10
CA GLY A 156 -0.77 2.17 7.70
C GLY A 156 -1.94 1.25 7.99
N GLN A 157 -2.85 1.08 7.06
CA GLN A 157 -3.97 0.14 7.22
C GLN A 157 -3.44 -1.29 7.41
N THR A 158 -3.83 -1.95 8.50
CA THR A 158 -3.32 -3.27 8.87
C THR A 158 -4.45 -4.29 8.97
N GLY A 159 -4.12 -5.54 8.63
CA GLY A 159 -4.95 -6.71 8.88
C GLY A 159 -4.91 -7.14 10.34
N ILE A 160 -5.51 -8.30 10.62
CA ILE A 160 -5.58 -8.88 11.97
C ILE A 160 -4.90 -10.26 12.05
N GLN A 161 -4.54 -10.84 10.92
CA GLN A 161 -3.96 -12.17 10.81
C GLN A 161 -2.43 -12.10 10.64
N SER A 162 -1.71 -13.14 11.06
CA SER A 162 -0.30 -13.29 10.76
C SER A 162 -0.08 -13.75 9.31
N ALA A 163 1.13 -13.56 8.78
CA ALA A 163 1.50 -14.02 7.45
C ALA A 163 1.38 -15.55 7.33
N GLU A 164 1.80 -16.27 8.37
CA GLU A 164 1.72 -17.73 8.45
C GLU A 164 0.27 -18.23 8.35
N LYS A 165 -0.62 -17.63 9.13
CA LYS A 165 -2.04 -17.98 9.11
C LYS A 165 -2.70 -17.67 7.77
N PHE A 166 -2.35 -16.54 7.14
CA PHE A 166 -2.86 -16.21 5.82
C PHE A 166 -2.50 -17.24 4.76
N ILE A 167 -1.21 -17.62 4.68
CA ILE A 167 -0.76 -18.56 3.65
C ILE A 167 -1.36 -19.96 3.87
N GLU A 168 -1.52 -20.40 5.14
CA GLU A 168 -2.17 -21.66 5.49
C GLU A 168 -3.64 -21.66 5.07
N GLU A 169 -4.39 -20.61 5.41
CA GLU A 169 -5.81 -20.50 5.09
C GLU A 169 -6.11 -20.36 3.59
N LEU A 170 -5.13 -19.87 2.80
CA LEU A 170 -5.26 -19.63 1.37
C LEU A 170 -4.43 -20.59 0.50
N LYS A 171 -3.93 -21.69 1.07
CA LYS A 171 -3.04 -22.64 0.38
C LYS A 171 -3.62 -23.22 -0.92
N ASP A 172 -4.96 -23.37 -0.98
CA ASP A 172 -5.67 -23.93 -2.14
C ASP A 172 -5.96 -22.90 -3.24
N ILE A 173 -5.74 -21.61 -2.97
CA ILE A 173 -5.89 -20.53 -3.95
C ILE A 173 -4.80 -20.64 -5.00
N LYS A 174 -5.17 -20.63 -6.28
CA LYS A 174 -4.25 -20.86 -7.42
C LYS A 174 -3.53 -19.62 -7.89
N ILE A 175 -4.10 -18.43 -7.68
CA ILE A 175 -3.49 -17.14 -8.06
C ILE A 175 -2.35 -16.74 -7.12
N PRO A 176 -1.44 -15.85 -7.52
CA PRO A 176 -0.36 -15.34 -6.66
C PRO A 176 -0.86 -14.69 -5.37
N LEU A 177 -0.17 -14.96 -4.27
CA LEU A 177 -0.36 -14.34 -2.97
C LEU A 177 0.87 -13.52 -2.63
N ILE A 178 0.70 -12.23 -2.40
CA ILE A 178 1.77 -11.29 -2.03
C ILE A 178 1.66 -10.99 -0.54
N CYS A 179 2.75 -11.08 0.19
CA CYS A 179 2.77 -10.74 1.61
C CYS A 179 2.99 -9.25 1.82
N ALA A 180 2.08 -8.57 2.49
CA ALA A 180 2.20 -7.17 2.87
C ALA A 180 2.26 -7.01 4.39
N GLY A 181 3.42 -6.55 4.88
CA GLY A 181 3.64 -6.23 6.29
C GLY A 181 4.68 -7.09 6.99
N GLY A 182 5.50 -6.43 7.81
CA GLY A 182 6.50 -7.06 8.67
C GLY A 182 7.82 -7.40 7.98
N ILE A 183 8.07 -6.90 6.78
CA ILE A 183 9.29 -7.16 6.03
C ILE A 183 10.14 -5.89 6.03
N GLY A 184 11.32 -5.93 6.64
CA GLY A 184 12.27 -4.84 6.72
C GLY A 184 13.60 -5.14 6.05
N ASP A 185 14.02 -6.40 6.01
CA ASP A 185 15.29 -6.85 5.46
C ASP A 185 15.17 -8.14 4.65
N LYS A 186 16.32 -8.63 4.15
CA LYS A 186 16.40 -9.87 3.36
C LYS A 186 16.03 -11.14 4.14
N ASN A 187 16.20 -11.14 5.47
CA ASN A 187 15.86 -12.31 6.29
C ASN A 187 14.35 -12.45 6.43
N ASP A 188 13.66 -11.32 6.68
CA ASP A 188 12.19 -11.27 6.67
C ASP A 188 11.65 -11.69 5.30
N TYR A 189 12.24 -11.18 4.22
CA TYR A 189 11.87 -11.52 2.85
C TYR A 189 12.03 -13.02 2.58
N LYS A 190 13.21 -13.58 2.87
CA LYS A 190 13.46 -15.03 2.68
C LYS A 190 12.45 -15.87 3.44
N LYS A 191 12.20 -15.54 4.70
CA LYS A 191 11.22 -16.21 5.56
C LYS A 191 9.83 -16.23 4.91
N VAL A 192 9.38 -15.12 4.35
CA VAL A 192 8.06 -15.01 3.71
C VAL A 192 8.00 -15.81 2.39
N ILE A 193 9.05 -15.77 1.59
CA ILE A 193 9.12 -16.57 0.35
C ILE A 193 9.15 -18.08 0.68
N ASP A 194 9.90 -18.47 1.70
CA ASP A 194 9.95 -19.88 2.17
C ASP A 194 8.59 -20.38 2.69
N MET A 195 7.73 -19.49 3.20
CA MET A 195 6.34 -19.81 3.54
C MET A 195 5.45 -20.13 2.33
N GLY A 196 5.85 -19.69 1.12
CA GLY A 196 5.11 -19.93 -0.12
C GLY A 196 4.41 -18.75 -0.74
N TYR A 197 4.68 -17.52 -0.29
CA TYR A 197 4.23 -16.32 -0.96
C TYR A 197 4.93 -16.14 -2.31
N ALA A 198 4.23 -15.54 -3.27
CA ALA A 198 4.75 -15.29 -4.61
C ALA A 198 5.69 -14.08 -4.66
N GLY A 199 5.57 -13.18 -3.70
CA GLY A 199 6.33 -11.94 -3.59
C GLY A 199 5.94 -11.18 -2.33
N VAL A 200 6.46 -9.99 -2.18
CA VAL A 200 6.23 -9.12 -1.02
C VAL A 200 5.82 -7.70 -1.44
N GLN A 201 5.02 -7.03 -0.60
CA GLN A 201 4.79 -5.59 -0.71
C GLN A 201 5.44 -4.88 0.47
N LEU A 202 6.31 -3.94 0.17
CA LEU A 202 7.02 -3.10 1.13
C LEU A 202 6.48 -1.67 1.08
N GLY A 203 6.18 -1.10 2.25
CA GLY A 203 5.88 0.33 2.40
C GLY A 203 6.98 1.01 3.21
N THR A 204 7.08 0.67 4.48
CA THR A 204 7.98 1.31 5.45
C THR A 204 9.44 1.31 5.01
N ARG A 205 9.91 0.23 4.38
CA ARG A 205 11.28 0.15 3.86
C ARG A 205 11.55 1.21 2.81
N PHE A 206 10.60 1.43 1.89
CA PHE A 206 10.73 2.45 0.85
C PHE A 206 10.44 3.87 1.35
N LEU A 207 9.66 4.07 2.42
CA LEU A 207 9.58 5.37 3.08
C LEU A 207 10.96 5.82 3.62
N ALA A 208 11.79 4.88 4.08
CA ALA A 208 13.18 5.11 4.50
C ALA A 208 14.17 4.99 3.33
N SER A 209 13.78 5.32 2.10
CA SER A 209 14.70 5.41 0.95
C SER A 209 15.10 6.85 0.65
N LYS A 210 16.20 6.99 -0.12
CA LYS A 210 16.69 8.30 -0.57
C LYS A 210 15.71 8.99 -1.51
N GLU A 211 15.03 8.21 -2.35
CA GLU A 211 14.12 8.70 -3.40
C GLU A 211 12.73 9.06 -2.88
N CYS A 212 12.35 8.59 -1.71
CA CYS A 212 11.09 9.00 -1.08
C CYS A 212 11.20 10.43 -0.56
N ILE A 213 10.22 11.28 -0.88
CA ILE A 213 10.25 12.72 -0.58
C ILE A 213 9.83 13.07 0.86
N VAL A 214 9.37 12.11 1.67
CA VAL A 214 9.01 12.40 3.07
C VAL A 214 10.18 13.00 3.86
N THR A 215 9.89 13.75 4.93
CA THR A 215 10.91 14.46 5.70
C THR A 215 11.99 13.54 6.26
N ASP A 216 13.21 14.08 6.43
CA ASP A 216 14.32 13.35 7.03
C ASP A 216 14.01 12.88 8.46
N SER A 217 13.24 13.66 9.21
CA SER A 217 12.77 13.29 10.55
C SER A 217 11.91 12.03 10.52
N TYR A 218 11.05 11.89 9.51
CA TYR A 218 10.24 10.68 9.34
C TYR A 218 11.11 9.48 9.00
N LYS A 219 12.05 9.63 8.04
CA LYS A 219 12.98 8.55 7.67
C LYS A 219 13.84 8.12 8.88
N LYS A 220 14.37 9.07 9.63
CA LYS A 220 15.14 8.81 10.86
C LYS A 220 14.31 8.09 11.90
N ALA A 221 13.07 8.54 12.13
CA ALA A 221 12.16 7.86 13.06
C ALA A 221 11.87 6.41 12.68
N ILE A 222 11.80 6.07 11.37
CA ILE A 222 11.69 4.68 10.93
C ILE A 222 12.94 3.89 11.29
N VAL A 223 14.12 4.42 11.00
CA VAL A 223 15.43 3.75 11.26
C VAL A 223 15.70 3.55 12.76
N GLU A 224 15.27 4.51 13.59
CA GLU A 224 15.46 4.50 15.05
C GLU A 224 14.39 3.69 15.79
N SER A 225 13.26 3.34 15.14
CA SER A 225 12.16 2.61 15.76
C SER A 225 12.43 1.12 15.85
N GLU A 226 11.94 0.51 16.92
CA GLU A 226 11.81 -0.94 17.08
C GLU A 226 10.34 -1.38 16.95
N GLU A 227 10.08 -2.66 16.79
CA GLU A 227 8.72 -3.21 16.69
C GLU A 227 7.80 -2.78 17.85
N LYS A 228 8.34 -2.64 19.07
CA LYS A 228 7.61 -2.17 20.27
C LYS A 228 7.11 -0.74 20.16
N ASP A 229 7.73 0.08 19.28
CA ASP A 229 7.36 1.46 19.04
C ASP A 229 6.24 1.60 18.01
N ILE A 230 5.84 0.50 17.36
CA ILE A 230 4.73 0.49 16.41
C ILE A 230 3.42 0.16 17.13
N VAL A 231 2.53 1.13 17.19
CA VAL A 231 1.24 1.03 17.89
C VAL A 231 0.06 1.15 16.92
N TRP A 232 -1.10 0.61 17.31
CA TRP A 232 -2.31 0.71 16.51
C TRP A 232 -3.19 1.87 16.95
N THR A 233 -3.71 2.59 15.97
CA THR A 233 -4.71 3.64 16.16
C THR A 233 -5.89 3.44 15.22
N ASN A 234 -7.10 3.83 15.63
CA ASN A 234 -8.27 3.86 14.76
C ASN A 234 -8.68 5.29 14.35
N LYS A 235 -7.82 6.28 14.65
CA LYS A 235 -8.11 7.70 14.42
C LYS A 235 -7.98 8.15 12.98
N ILE A 236 -7.41 7.32 12.11
CA ILE A 236 -7.12 7.67 10.72
C ILE A 236 -8.35 7.48 9.83
N ALA A 237 -8.86 6.26 9.77
CA ALA A 237 -10.00 5.90 8.92
C ALA A 237 -11.04 5.03 9.65
N GLY A 238 -10.99 4.99 10.99
CA GLY A 238 -11.87 4.15 11.79
C GLY A 238 -11.54 2.66 11.76
N ASN A 239 -10.50 2.26 11.03
CA ASN A 239 -9.90 0.92 11.04
C ASN A 239 -8.56 0.96 11.80
N ASN A 240 -8.04 -0.21 12.18
CA ASN A 240 -6.70 -0.29 12.75
C ASN A 240 -5.67 0.18 11.73
N SER A 241 -4.83 1.10 12.17
CA SER A 241 -3.68 1.59 11.40
C SER A 241 -2.45 1.59 12.28
N SER A 242 -1.32 1.15 11.75
CA SER A 242 -0.04 1.10 12.45
C SER A 242 0.73 2.41 12.26
N VAL A 243 1.21 2.97 13.36
CA VAL A 243 1.95 4.24 13.41
C VAL A 243 3.10 4.14 14.41
N ILE A 244 4.14 4.98 14.22
CA ILE A 244 5.22 5.12 15.21
C ILE A 244 4.67 5.83 16.46
N LYS A 245 5.02 5.32 17.62
CA LYS A 245 4.66 5.86 18.94
C LYS A 245 5.42 7.16 19.21
N THR A 246 4.87 8.28 18.73
CA THR A 246 5.40 9.62 19.01
C THR A 246 4.68 10.25 20.20
N ASN A 247 5.29 11.29 20.81
CA ASN A 247 4.64 12.03 21.89
C ASN A 247 3.29 12.64 21.45
N ASP A 248 3.18 13.08 20.20
CA ASP A 248 1.96 13.69 19.67
C ASP A 248 0.82 12.66 19.54
N ILE A 249 1.16 11.44 19.09
CA ILE A 249 0.21 10.33 19.03
C ILE A 249 -0.25 9.93 20.42
N MET A 250 0.67 9.85 21.38
CA MET A 250 0.34 9.45 22.75
C MET A 250 -0.49 10.51 23.47
N LYS A 251 -0.15 11.80 23.34
CA LYS A 251 -0.97 12.92 23.87
C LYS A 251 -2.36 12.94 23.26
N GLY A 252 -2.48 12.69 21.96
CA GLY A 252 -3.75 12.60 21.26
C GLY A 252 -4.58 11.35 21.62
N GLY A 253 -3.96 10.32 22.21
CA GLY A 253 -4.52 9.00 22.46
C GLY A 253 -4.70 8.15 21.19
N LEU A 254 -4.75 6.84 21.35
CA LEU A 254 -4.77 5.88 20.23
C LEU A 254 -6.18 5.57 19.71
N ARG A 255 -7.22 5.93 20.44
CA ARG A 255 -8.61 5.61 20.10
C ARG A 255 -9.42 6.85 19.80
N THR A 256 -10.40 6.71 18.92
CA THR A 256 -11.39 7.74 18.67
C THR A 256 -12.23 8.00 19.94
N GLY A 257 -12.72 9.23 20.09
CA GLY A 257 -13.62 9.60 21.21
C GLY A 257 -14.94 8.81 21.21
N PRO A 258 -15.69 8.86 22.33
CA PRO A 258 -16.87 8.02 22.53
C PRO A 258 -17.94 8.20 21.44
N ILE A 259 -18.19 9.41 20.98
CA ILE A 259 -19.18 9.71 19.93
C ILE A 259 -18.80 9.02 18.62
N ILE A 260 -17.56 9.18 18.16
CA ILE A 260 -17.11 8.55 16.93
C ILE A 260 -17.08 7.02 17.07
N ASN A 261 -16.65 6.48 18.22
CA ASN A 261 -16.71 5.05 18.50
C ASN A 261 -18.15 4.51 18.45
N PHE A 262 -19.11 5.24 18.98
CA PHE A 262 -20.54 4.89 18.89
C PHE A 262 -20.97 4.82 17.42
N MET A 263 -20.64 5.83 16.62
CA MET A 263 -20.97 5.87 15.19
C MET A 263 -20.33 4.73 14.41
N LEU A 264 -19.06 4.39 14.70
CA LEU A 264 -18.32 3.30 14.04
C LEU A 264 -18.94 1.91 14.30
N ARG A 265 -19.63 1.72 15.43
CA ARG A 265 -20.33 0.48 15.79
C ARG A 265 -21.71 0.35 15.13
N ARG A 266 -22.26 1.42 14.54
CA ARG A 266 -23.61 1.44 13.95
C ARG A 266 -23.52 1.38 12.42
N PRO A 267 -24.06 0.33 11.75
CA PRO A 267 -23.95 0.18 10.31
C PRO A 267 -24.36 1.42 9.49
N LYS A 268 -25.46 2.07 9.88
CA LYS A 268 -25.98 3.28 9.20
C LYS A 268 -25.08 4.52 9.40
N LEU A 269 -24.40 4.65 10.54
CA LEU A 269 -23.57 5.81 10.90
C LEU A 269 -22.09 5.61 10.57
N LYS A 270 -21.67 4.36 10.43
CA LYS A 270 -20.26 3.97 10.23
C LYS A 270 -19.63 4.67 9.03
N LYS A 271 -20.37 4.81 7.92
CA LYS A 271 -19.86 5.47 6.70
C LYS A 271 -19.51 6.95 6.94
N TYR A 272 -20.36 7.67 7.69
CA TYR A 272 -20.14 9.10 7.99
C TYR A 272 -18.96 9.29 8.95
N ALA A 273 -18.85 8.44 9.99
CA ALA A 273 -17.72 8.45 10.90
C ALA A 273 -16.40 8.19 10.17
N ARG A 274 -16.37 7.22 9.26
CA ARG A 274 -15.18 6.91 8.45
C ARG A 274 -14.81 8.05 7.52
N MET A 275 -15.77 8.65 6.84
CA MET A 275 -15.54 9.77 5.93
C MET A 275 -14.98 10.98 6.70
N TYR A 276 -15.54 11.30 7.88
CA TYR A 276 -15.02 12.36 8.75
C TYR A 276 -13.56 12.09 9.18
N LEU A 277 -13.28 10.87 9.68
CA LEU A 277 -11.94 10.48 10.11
C LEU A 277 -10.94 10.49 8.96
N MET A 278 -11.34 10.02 7.78
CA MET A 278 -10.49 9.99 6.60
C MET A 278 -10.13 11.39 6.13
N ASN A 279 -11.12 12.31 6.04
CA ASN A 279 -10.85 13.71 5.67
C ASN A 279 -9.91 14.39 6.66
N LYS A 280 -10.09 14.14 7.96
CA LYS A 280 -9.18 14.62 9.01
C LYS A 280 -7.80 13.96 8.92
N GLY A 281 -7.77 12.66 8.65
CA GLY A 281 -6.55 11.87 8.49
C GLY A 281 -5.72 12.37 7.30
N ILE A 282 -6.31 12.52 6.12
CA ILE A 282 -5.64 13.01 4.92
C ILE A 282 -4.99 14.37 5.17
N LYS A 283 -5.69 15.32 5.81
CA LYS A 283 -5.14 16.63 6.17
C LYS A 283 -3.92 16.54 7.11
N ASN A 284 -3.94 15.62 8.05
CA ASN A 284 -2.81 15.43 8.94
C ASN A 284 -1.63 14.76 8.20
N TYR A 285 -1.90 13.78 7.34
CA TYR A 285 -0.86 13.10 6.56
C TYR A 285 -0.18 13.99 5.54
N SER A 286 -0.93 14.83 4.82
CA SER A 286 -0.33 15.79 3.89
C SER A 286 0.66 16.72 4.58
N LYS A 287 0.38 17.12 5.82
CA LYS A 287 1.33 17.92 6.61
C LYS A 287 2.58 17.14 6.98
N THR A 288 2.47 15.88 7.41
CA THR A 288 3.62 15.07 7.84
C THR A 288 4.62 14.74 6.73
N ALA A 289 4.22 14.88 5.46
CA ALA A 289 5.12 14.69 4.34
C ALA A 289 6.19 15.80 4.23
N PHE A 290 5.79 17.04 4.59
CA PHE A 290 6.57 18.25 4.32
C PHE A 290 6.80 19.12 5.56
N ASP A 291 6.22 18.78 6.71
CA ASP A 291 6.23 19.57 7.93
C ASP A 291 6.51 18.70 9.15
N ASP A 292 7.66 18.92 9.76
CA ASP A 292 8.11 18.21 10.97
C ASP A 292 7.35 18.60 12.25
N SER A 293 6.47 19.61 12.17
CA SER A 293 5.63 20.04 13.31
C SER A 293 4.56 19.00 13.69
N VAL A 294 4.22 18.07 12.77
CA VAL A 294 3.20 17.03 12.99
C VAL A 294 3.85 15.66 12.86
N LYS A 295 4.11 15.00 13.98
CA LYS A 295 4.75 13.68 14.03
C LYS A 295 3.73 12.53 14.05
N PHE A 296 2.95 12.41 12.97
CA PHE A 296 1.95 11.35 12.80
C PHE A 296 2.39 10.38 11.70
N TRP A 297 3.40 9.57 11.99
CA TRP A 297 4.11 8.75 11.02
C TRP A 297 3.61 7.31 10.98
N GLN A 298 3.19 6.85 9.80
CA GLN A 298 2.79 5.46 9.58
C GLN A 298 4.04 4.59 9.40
N ALA A 299 4.10 3.47 10.11
CA ALA A 299 5.11 2.47 9.89
C ALA A 299 4.58 1.08 10.27
N GLY A 300 5.09 0.04 9.62
CA GLY A 300 4.82 -1.35 9.95
C GLY A 300 5.92 -1.92 10.86
N LYS A 301 5.64 -3.13 11.38
CA LYS A 301 6.53 -3.82 12.34
C LYS A 301 7.80 -4.41 11.71
N GLY A 302 8.04 -4.19 10.41
CA GLY A 302 9.30 -4.50 9.74
C GLY A 302 10.43 -3.48 10.04
N VAL A 303 10.17 -2.42 10.84
CA VAL A 303 11.17 -1.40 11.20
C VAL A 303 12.45 -2.00 11.79
N ASN A 304 12.36 -3.13 12.51
CA ASN A 304 13.55 -3.79 13.09
C ASN A 304 14.61 -4.16 12.05
N GLY A 305 14.20 -4.45 10.80
CA GLY A 305 15.12 -4.76 9.71
C GLY A 305 15.66 -3.52 8.97
N ILE A 306 15.16 -2.30 9.30
CA ILE A 306 15.53 -1.07 8.60
C ILE A 306 16.57 -0.31 9.44
N LYS A 307 17.86 -0.34 9.04
CA LYS A 307 18.96 0.22 9.83
C LYS A 307 19.58 1.49 9.22
N SER A 308 19.24 1.80 7.97
CA SER A 308 19.79 2.94 7.23
C SER A 308 18.82 3.44 6.17
N ILE A 309 19.02 4.70 5.77
CA ILE A 309 18.35 5.32 4.62
C ILE A 309 19.20 4.99 3.39
N GLU A 310 18.69 4.12 2.51
CA GLU A 310 19.40 3.62 1.35
C GLU A 310 18.70 4.00 0.05
N SER A 311 19.37 3.86 -1.10
CA SER A 311 18.71 4.00 -2.39
C SER A 311 17.80 2.79 -2.67
N CYS A 312 16.76 2.98 -3.51
CA CYS A 312 15.91 1.87 -3.94
C CYS A 312 16.72 0.75 -4.60
N SER A 313 17.76 1.10 -5.35
CA SER A 313 18.67 0.15 -5.96
C SER A 313 19.42 -0.68 -4.92
N ASP A 314 19.94 -0.07 -3.86
CA ASP A 314 20.65 -0.78 -2.80
C ASP A 314 19.71 -1.68 -2.00
N ILE A 315 18.52 -1.17 -1.67
CA ILE A 315 17.47 -1.95 -1.02
C ILE A 315 17.16 -3.22 -1.83
N LEU A 316 16.90 -3.08 -3.12
CA LEU A 316 16.44 -4.21 -3.96
C LEU A 316 17.54 -5.22 -4.29
N LYS A 317 18.82 -4.87 -4.17
CA LYS A 317 19.93 -5.85 -4.30
C LYS A 317 19.80 -7.01 -3.30
N ASP A 318 19.28 -6.75 -2.12
CA ASP A 318 19.12 -7.74 -1.05
C ASP A 318 17.92 -8.68 -1.28
N TYR A 319 17.02 -8.36 -2.20
CA TYR A 319 15.79 -9.12 -2.49
C TYR A 319 15.86 -9.92 -3.79
N LYS A 320 17.02 -10.02 -4.43
CA LYS A 320 17.23 -10.91 -5.58
C LYS A 320 17.22 -12.37 -5.11
N ILE A 321 16.44 -13.22 -5.78
CA ILE A 321 16.35 -14.67 -5.53
C ILE A 321 17.43 -15.39 -6.32
#